data_38ce4c4713bea7a35f657402b445b422
#
_entry.id   38ce4c4713bea7a35f657402b445b422
#
_cell.length_a   1.000
_cell.length_b   1.000
_cell.length_c   1.000
_cell.angle_alpha   90.00
_cell.angle_beta   90.00
_cell.angle_gamma   90.00
#
_symmetry.space_group_name_H-M   'P 1'
#
loop_
_entity.id
_entity.type
_entity.pdbx_description
1 polymer ?
#
loop_
_entity_poly.entity_id
_entity_poly.type
_entity_poly.pdbx_seq_one_letter_code
_entity_poly.pdbx_strand_id
1 'polypeptide(L)'
;AGYRWLLLLFLVAGVVQIFLAGLGVFHLHAYGLDDPAGDAALDPHRALGFAMAGIAILILVLALVARPGGRQVVLAVVLVLQTAFLQSLLAGLGDDSPVWGGLHALDGLLALVVAGYLYGVALVRRRAAVQDLR
;
A
#
# COMPACT_ATOMS: atom_id res chain seq x y z
N ALA A 1 -6.26 -1.54 -19.55
CA ALA A 1 -7.22 -2.12 -18.57
C ALA A 1 -6.51 -2.55 -17.27
N GLY A 2 -5.39 -3.24 -17.32
CA GLY A 2 -4.67 -3.81 -16.16
C GLY A 2 -4.27 -2.79 -15.08
N TYR A 3 -3.71 -1.64 -15.47
CA TYR A 3 -3.23 -0.60 -14.55
C TYR A 3 -4.26 -0.19 -13.47
N ARG A 4 -5.50 0.08 -13.87
CA ARG A 4 -6.54 0.48 -12.91
C ARG A 4 -6.97 -0.66 -11.98
N TRP A 5 -6.95 -1.91 -12.48
CA TRP A 5 -7.33 -3.05 -11.66
C TRP A 5 -6.27 -3.35 -10.60
N LEU A 6 -4.97 -3.15 -10.91
CA LEU A 6 -3.92 -3.22 -9.91
C LEU A 6 -4.05 -2.11 -8.86
N LEU A 7 -4.41 -0.87 -9.27
CA LEU A 7 -4.67 0.21 -8.31
C LEU A 7 -5.87 -0.10 -7.40
N LEU A 8 -6.95 -0.64 -7.96
CA LEU A 8 -8.10 -1.08 -7.15
C LEU A 8 -7.71 -2.21 -6.20
N LEU A 9 -6.95 -3.21 -6.68
CA LEU A 9 -6.45 -4.30 -5.85
C LEU A 9 -5.57 -3.77 -4.71
N PHE A 10 -4.68 -2.82 -5.00
CA PHE A 10 -3.84 -2.17 -3.98
C PHE A 10 -4.68 -1.46 -2.92
N LEU A 11 -5.72 -0.72 -3.31
CA LEU A 11 -6.62 -0.04 -2.38
C LEU A 11 -7.39 -1.02 -1.49
N VAL A 12 -7.93 -2.09 -2.08
CA VAL A 12 -8.62 -3.14 -1.31
C VAL A 12 -7.65 -3.84 -0.35
N ALA A 13 -6.46 -4.21 -0.82
CA ALA A 13 -5.40 -4.77 0.01
C ALA A 13 -5.03 -3.84 1.17
N GLY A 14 -4.96 -2.52 0.92
CA GLY A 14 -4.67 -1.54 1.95
C GLY A 14 -5.74 -1.45 3.05
N VAL A 15 -7.02 -1.59 2.71
CA VAL A 15 -8.09 -1.70 3.73
C VAL A 15 -7.91 -2.97 4.57
N VAL A 16 -7.62 -4.11 3.92
CA VAL A 16 -7.33 -5.36 4.62
C VAL A 16 -6.08 -5.23 5.49
N GLN A 17 -5.06 -4.51 5.01
CA GLN A 17 -3.80 -4.26 5.74
C GLN A 17 -4.04 -3.51 7.06
N ILE A 18 -4.93 -2.49 7.05
CA ILE A 18 -5.31 -1.76 8.27
C ILE A 18 -6.03 -2.70 9.25
N PHE A 19 -6.95 -3.54 8.76
CA PHE A 19 -7.63 -4.53 9.58
C PHE A 19 -6.64 -5.53 10.21
N LEU A 20 -5.70 -6.06 9.42
CA LEU A 20 -4.68 -7.01 9.90
C LEU A 20 -3.72 -6.36 10.90
N ALA A 21 -3.36 -5.09 10.72
CA ALA A 21 -2.57 -4.34 11.70
C ALA A 21 -3.30 -4.24 13.05
N GLY A 22 -4.57 -3.84 13.03
CA GLY A 22 -5.40 -3.78 14.23
C GLY A 22 -5.54 -5.15 14.90
N LEU A 23 -5.87 -6.18 14.13
CA LEU A 23 -5.97 -7.54 14.64
C LEU A 23 -4.66 -8.01 15.30
N GLY A 24 -3.52 -7.80 14.64
CA GLY A 24 -2.20 -8.17 15.16
C GLY A 24 -1.85 -7.43 16.45
N VAL A 25 -2.08 -6.12 16.50
CA VAL A 25 -1.79 -5.30 17.71
C VAL A 25 -2.65 -5.72 18.90
N PHE A 26 -3.96 -5.96 18.71
CA PHE A 26 -4.82 -6.43 19.78
C PHE A 26 -4.48 -7.84 20.23
N HIS A 27 -4.07 -8.71 19.32
CA HIS A 27 -3.63 -10.06 19.64
C HIS A 27 -2.34 -10.04 20.45
N LEU A 28 -1.35 -9.25 20.01
CA LEU A 28 -0.10 -9.04 20.72
C LEU A 28 -0.34 -8.48 22.14
N HIS A 29 -1.29 -7.55 22.29
CA HIS A 29 -1.67 -7.01 23.60
C HIS A 29 -2.28 -8.07 24.52
N ALA A 30 -3.05 -9.01 23.95
CA ALA A 30 -3.71 -10.06 24.73
C ALA A 30 -2.76 -11.18 25.20
N TYR A 31 -1.77 -11.55 24.39
CA TYR A 31 -0.90 -12.72 24.62
C TYR A 31 0.55 -12.37 24.98
N GLY A 32 1.03 -11.19 24.59
CA GLY A 32 2.43 -10.76 24.77
C GLY A 32 3.39 -11.35 23.74
N LEU A 33 4.62 -10.86 23.74
CA LEU A 33 5.69 -11.32 22.82
C LEU A 33 6.27 -12.69 23.19
N ASP A 34 6.20 -13.06 24.48
CA ASP A 34 6.74 -14.32 24.97
C ASP A 34 5.87 -15.54 24.62
N ASP A 35 4.63 -15.30 24.16
CA ASP A 35 3.72 -16.34 23.68
C ASP A 35 3.87 -16.51 22.15
N PRO A 36 3.99 -17.73 21.62
CA PRO A 36 4.08 -17.97 20.18
C PRO A 36 2.93 -17.37 19.37
N ALA A 37 1.72 -17.27 19.97
CA ALA A 37 0.57 -16.63 19.33
C ALA A 37 0.75 -15.10 19.26
N GLY A 38 1.37 -14.48 20.27
CA GLY A 38 1.73 -13.07 20.26
C GLY A 38 2.84 -12.75 19.27
N ASP A 39 3.89 -13.57 19.23
CA ASP A 39 5.02 -13.39 18.29
C ASP A 39 4.55 -13.43 16.81
N ALA A 40 3.68 -14.37 16.47
CA ALA A 40 3.13 -14.52 15.12
C ALA A 40 1.95 -13.58 14.78
N ALA A 41 1.51 -12.75 15.73
CA ALA A 41 0.27 -11.94 15.59
C ALA A 41 0.29 -10.98 14.39
N LEU A 42 1.45 -10.46 14.02
CA LEU A 42 1.62 -9.52 12.92
C LEU A 42 2.06 -10.17 11.59
N ASP A 43 2.25 -11.49 11.53
CA ASP A 43 2.70 -12.16 10.31
C ASP A 43 1.76 -11.99 9.10
N PRO A 44 0.42 -12.08 9.25
CA PRO A 44 -0.48 -11.80 8.13
C PRO A 44 -0.36 -10.36 7.62
N HIS A 45 -0.17 -9.39 8.51
CA HIS A 45 0.07 -7.99 8.16
C HIS A 45 1.40 -7.83 7.39
N ARG A 46 2.49 -8.44 7.87
CA ARG A 46 3.80 -8.42 7.21
C ARG A 46 3.73 -9.05 5.82
N ALA A 47 3.12 -10.23 5.70
CA ALA A 47 2.97 -10.94 4.43
C ALA A 47 2.18 -10.13 3.39
N LEU A 48 1.05 -9.53 3.78
CA LEU A 48 0.27 -8.68 2.88
C LEU A 48 1.04 -7.40 2.52
N GLY A 49 1.81 -6.82 3.45
CA GLY A 49 2.67 -5.66 3.19
C GLY A 49 3.68 -5.93 2.07
N PHE A 50 4.38 -7.08 2.09
CA PHE A 50 5.27 -7.48 1.01
C PHE A 50 4.54 -7.73 -0.31
N ALA A 51 3.35 -8.32 -0.29
CA ALA A 51 2.53 -8.49 -1.49
C ALA A 51 2.11 -7.12 -2.07
N MET A 52 1.76 -6.14 -1.23
CA MET A 52 1.44 -4.77 -1.65
C MET A 52 2.64 -4.07 -2.29
N ALA A 53 3.86 -4.25 -1.77
CA ALA A 53 5.08 -3.75 -2.41
C ALA A 53 5.25 -4.35 -3.83
N GLY A 54 5.01 -5.64 -4.00
CA GLY A 54 4.99 -6.29 -5.32
C GLY A 54 3.94 -5.70 -6.26
N ILE A 55 2.73 -5.45 -5.76
CA ILE A 55 1.65 -4.80 -6.53
C ILE A 55 2.07 -3.37 -6.94
N ALA A 56 2.71 -2.60 -6.05
CA ALA A 56 3.19 -1.26 -6.35
C ALA A 56 4.25 -1.27 -7.48
N ILE A 57 5.16 -2.23 -7.47
CA ILE A 57 6.14 -2.43 -8.56
C ILE A 57 5.42 -2.73 -9.88
N LEU A 58 4.41 -3.60 -9.88
CA LEU A 58 3.62 -3.89 -11.09
C LEU A 58 2.84 -2.66 -11.58
N ILE A 59 2.31 -1.83 -10.67
CA ILE A 59 1.69 -0.54 -11.00
C ILE A 59 2.69 0.37 -11.70
N LEU A 60 3.92 0.48 -11.18
CA LEU A 60 4.97 1.28 -11.80
C LEU A 60 5.34 0.75 -13.18
N VAL A 61 5.55 -0.56 -13.34
CA VAL A 61 5.84 -1.18 -14.64
C VAL A 61 4.75 -0.85 -15.65
N LEU A 62 3.48 -1.01 -15.28
CA LEU A 62 2.37 -0.68 -16.17
C LEU A 62 2.26 0.83 -16.43
N ALA A 63 2.64 1.69 -15.49
CA ALA A 63 2.70 3.13 -15.72
C ALA A 63 3.80 3.49 -16.74
N LEU A 64 4.96 2.85 -16.67
CA LEU A 64 6.05 3.07 -17.63
C LEU A 64 5.66 2.62 -19.04
N VAL A 65 4.96 1.48 -19.17
CA VAL A 65 4.50 0.94 -20.45
C VAL A 65 3.35 1.77 -21.02
N ALA A 66 2.32 2.06 -20.21
CA ALA A 66 1.12 2.74 -20.66
C ALA A 66 1.30 4.26 -20.84
N ARG A 67 2.36 4.83 -20.26
CA ARG A 67 2.72 6.27 -20.30
C ARG A 67 1.53 7.19 -20.01
N PRO A 68 0.85 7.04 -18.87
CA PRO A 68 -0.34 7.84 -18.54
C PRO A 68 0.00 9.32 -18.27
N GLY A 69 1.27 9.71 -18.33
CA GLY A 69 1.80 11.06 -18.11
C GLY A 69 2.88 11.07 -17.03
N GLY A 70 3.82 12.02 -17.10
CA GLY A 70 4.99 12.08 -16.20
C GLY A 70 4.60 12.11 -14.72
N ARG A 71 3.58 12.89 -14.34
CA ARG A 71 3.12 12.98 -12.95
C ARG A 71 2.65 11.63 -12.41
N GLN A 72 1.93 10.83 -13.20
CA GLN A 72 1.46 9.52 -12.79
C GLN A 72 2.60 8.51 -12.63
N VAL A 73 3.62 8.61 -13.48
CA VAL A 73 4.84 7.79 -13.35
C VAL A 73 5.59 8.17 -12.07
N VAL A 74 5.79 9.47 -11.80
CA VAL A 74 6.44 9.94 -10.55
C VAL A 74 5.68 9.45 -9.32
N LEU A 75 4.36 9.55 -9.30
CA LEU A 75 3.55 9.07 -8.18
C LEU A 75 3.59 7.54 -8.03
N ALA A 76 3.72 6.79 -9.12
CA ALA A 76 3.92 5.34 -9.04
C ALA A 76 5.32 5.00 -8.47
N VAL A 77 6.36 5.78 -8.79
CA VAL A 77 7.68 5.67 -8.14
C VAL A 77 7.58 5.96 -6.65
N VAL A 78 6.90 7.06 -6.27
CA VAL A 78 6.67 7.41 -4.85
C VAL A 78 5.98 6.25 -4.13
N LEU A 79 4.94 5.65 -4.74
CA LEU A 79 4.21 4.52 -4.16
C LEU A 79 5.13 3.32 -3.91
N VAL A 80 6.04 3.00 -4.84
CA VAL A 80 7.04 1.93 -4.66
C VAL A 80 8.01 2.28 -3.53
N LEU A 81 8.53 3.51 -3.49
CA LEU A 81 9.46 3.92 -2.43
C LEU A 81 8.81 3.87 -1.05
N GLN A 82 7.55 4.30 -0.91
CA GLN A 82 6.79 4.18 0.32
C GLN A 82 6.63 2.72 0.73
N THR A 83 6.08 1.87 -0.15
CA THR A 83 5.66 0.51 0.23
C THR A 83 6.82 -0.50 0.31
N ALA A 84 7.85 -0.39 -0.53
CA ALA A 84 8.96 -1.35 -0.54
C ALA A 84 10.10 -0.98 0.41
N PHE A 85 10.29 0.32 0.73
CA PHE A 85 11.42 0.77 1.53
C PHE A 85 10.99 1.49 2.80
N LEU A 86 10.21 2.58 2.69
CA LEU A 86 9.89 3.42 3.83
C LEU A 86 9.04 2.67 4.86
N GLN A 87 8.05 1.90 4.42
CA GLN A 87 7.21 1.09 5.30
C GLN A 87 8.04 0.09 6.12
N SER A 88 8.95 -0.64 5.48
CA SER A 88 9.81 -1.62 6.18
C SER A 88 10.80 -0.94 7.13
N LEU A 89 11.35 0.21 6.72
CA LEU A 89 12.25 0.99 7.57
C LEU A 89 11.54 1.51 8.83
N LEU A 90 10.38 2.14 8.66
CA LEU A 90 9.61 2.70 9.77
C LEU A 90 9.06 1.61 10.70
N ALA A 91 8.68 0.43 10.15
CA ALA A 91 8.28 -0.71 10.96
C ALA A 91 9.43 -1.22 11.84
N GLY A 92 10.64 -1.40 11.27
CA GLY A 92 11.81 -1.83 12.03
C GLY A 92 12.24 -0.83 13.10
N LEU A 93 12.17 0.48 12.83
CA LEU A 93 12.43 1.52 13.83
C LEU A 93 11.31 1.60 14.91
N GLY A 94 10.12 1.07 14.61
CA GLY A 94 9.00 1.01 15.54
C GLY A 94 9.30 0.22 16.82
N ASP A 95 10.22 -0.74 16.76
CA ASP A 95 10.68 -1.52 17.90
C ASP A 95 11.47 -0.63 18.89
N ASP A 96 12.15 0.41 18.42
CA ASP A 96 12.92 1.34 19.24
C ASP A 96 12.06 2.46 19.85
N SER A 97 10.98 2.88 19.14
CA SER A 97 10.12 3.99 19.60
C SER A 97 8.73 3.94 18.97
N PRO A 98 7.66 4.15 19.77
CA PRO A 98 6.27 4.24 19.30
C PRO A 98 6.04 5.32 18.23
N VAL A 99 6.87 6.36 18.21
CA VAL A 99 6.79 7.43 17.21
C VAL A 99 7.01 6.90 15.81
N TRP A 100 7.98 6.00 15.61
CA TRP A 100 8.24 5.39 14.31
C TRP A 100 7.10 4.46 13.88
N GLY A 101 6.50 3.73 14.82
CA GLY A 101 5.28 2.95 14.56
C GLY A 101 4.12 3.84 14.12
N GLY A 102 3.93 5.01 14.74
CA GLY A 102 2.95 6.02 14.33
C GLY A 102 3.24 6.58 12.94
N LEU A 103 4.51 6.87 12.61
CA LEU A 103 4.92 7.32 11.28
C LEU A 103 4.73 6.22 10.22
N HIS A 104 4.99 4.94 10.55
CA HIS A 104 4.68 3.81 9.70
C HIS A 104 3.18 3.78 9.32
N ALA A 105 2.29 3.94 10.30
CA ALA A 105 0.85 3.97 10.06
C ALA A 105 0.44 5.16 9.19
N LEU A 106 0.99 6.35 9.46
CA LEU A 106 0.73 7.57 8.68
C LEU A 106 1.20 7.43 7.23
N ASP A 107 2.41 6.91 7.00
CA ASP A 107 2.93 6.68 5.64
C ASP A 107 2.07 5.66 4.89
N GLY A 108 1.56 4.60 5.55
CA GLY A 108 0.60 3.67 4.97
C GLY A 108 -0.68 4.35 4.48
N LEU A 109 -1.24 5.27 5.26
CA LEU A 109 -2.40 6.08 4.84
C LEU A 109 -2.06 6.99 3.66
N LEU A 110 -0.89 7.63 3.65
CA LEU A 110 -0.43 8.45 2.53
C LEU A 110 -0.26 7.62 1.25
N ALA A 111 0.24 6.39 1.34
CA ALA A 111 0.32 5.48 0.20
C ALA A 111 -1.08 5.17 -0.39
N LEU A 112 -2.10 4.98 0.46
CA LEU A 112 -3.49 4.82 0.00
C LEU A 112 -4.03 6.08 -0.67
N VAL A 113 -3.69 7.28 -0.18
CA VAL A 113 -4.06 8.55 -0.82
C VAL A 113 -3.43 8.67 -2.21
N VAL A 114 -2.14 8.34 -2.35
CA VAL A 114 -1.43 8.32 -3.65
C VAL A 114 -2.09 7.33 -4.61
N ALA A 115 -2.35 6.10 -4.17
CA ALA A 115 -3.01 5.08 -4.99
C ALA A 115 -4.43 5.47 -5.38
N GLY A 116 -5.20 6.07 -4.46
CA GLY A 116 -6.55 6.58 -4.70
C GLY A 116 -6.58 7.69 -5.74
N TYR A 117 -5.63 8.63 -5.66
CA TYR A 117 -5.47 9.67 -6.67
C TYR A 117 -5.16 9.06 -8.06
N LEU A 118 -4.20 8.14 -8.14
CA LEU A 118 -3.84 7.45 -9.39
C LEU A 118 -5.03 6.70 -9.98
N TYR A 119 -5.82 6.04 -9.14
CA TYR A 119 -7.03 5.32 -9.54
C TYR A 119 -8.10 6.28 -10.08
N GLY A 120 -8.35 7.41 -9.40
CA GLY A 120 -9.30 8.43 -9.83
C GLY A 120 -8.95 8.99 -11.21
N VAL A 121 -7.66 9.33 -11.43
CA VAL A 121 -7.19 9.79 -12.75
C VAL A 121 -7.40 8.73 -13.83
N ALA A 122 -7.12 7.46 -13.53
CA ALA A 122 -7.31 6.36 -14.48
C ALA A 122 -8.79 6.15 -14.85
N LEU A 123 -9.72 6.40 -13.92
CA LEU A 123 -11.16 6.34 -14.18
C LEU A 123 -11.64 7.49 -15.09
N VAL A 124 -11.22 8.73 -14.79
CA VAL A 124 -11.60 9.93 -15.57
C VAL A 124 -11.15 9.78 -17.02
N ARG A 125 -9.90 9.38 -17.26
CA ARG A 125 -9.35 9.18 -18.61
C ARG A 125 -10.10 8.11 -19.40
N ARG A 126 -10.52 7.04 -18.74
CA ARG A 126 -11.32 6.00 -19.39
C ARG A 126 -12.68 6.54 -19.82
N ARG A 127 -13.34 7.33 -18.98
CA ARG A 127 -14.66 7.92 -19.29
C ARG A 127 -14.55 8.83 -20.52
N ALA A 128 -13.54 9.70 -20.58
CA ALA A 128 -13.28 10.57 -21.72
C ALA A 128 -13.09 9.75 -23.02
N ALA A 129 -12.21 8.73 -22.99
CA ALA A 129 -11.96 7.88 -24.17
C ALA A 129 -13.20 7.11 -24.67
N VAL A 130 -14.17 6.80 -23.81
CA VAL A 130 -15.44 6.16 -24.22
C VAL A 130 -16.41 7.17 -24.83
N GLN A 131 -16.38 8.44 -24.40
CA GLN A 131 -17.22 9.51 -24.94
C GLN A 131 -16.78 9.92 -26.35
N ASP A 132 -15.47 9.95 -26.60
CA ASP A 132 -14.89 10.30 -27.92
C ASP A 132 -15.19 9.24 -29.02
N LEU A 133 -15.67 8.05 -28.65
CA LEU A 133 -16.04 6.97 -29.57
C LEU A 133 -17.53 6.96 -29.94
N ARG A 134 -18.32 7.89 -29.38
CA ARG A 134 -19.77 8.02 -29.65
C ARG A 134 -20.09 9.20 -30.54
#